data_46da55548ff42ee50c30e55edd227526
#
_entry.id   46da55548ff42ee50c30e55edd227526
#
_cell.length_a   1.000
_cell.length_b   1.000
_cell.length_c   1.000
_cell.angle_alpha   90.00
_cell.angle_beta   90.00
_cell.angle_gamma   90.00
#
_symmetry.space_group_name_H-M   'P 1'
#
loop_
_entity.id
_entity.type
_entity.pdbx_description
1 polymer ?
#
loop_
_entity_poly.entity_id
_entity_poly.type
_entity_poly.pdbx_seq_one_letter_code
_entity_poly.pdbx_strand_id
1 'polypeptide(L)'
;MNPKRTYPIVLSIAGSDSSGGAGIQADLKTFSALGVYGATAITAITAQNTRGVHAQCPIPPEMVYDQITAVVEDLHPSFVKIGMLSNVGIVLAVAEALSKYSLSIVLDPVMVSSSGHRLLSVEAQDIVKQKLLPMAMLITPNLPEMEALTGLPLSTYGEKEKAAKYLLDSGAKAILLKGGHEEGSVKTDILFTSSPDGILSSLFSSESIPTRNIHGTGCTLSSAITAYLAKGLSMAEAIAAAKSYISEAIRAGADIETGQGFGPVNHGFNPLKMQVNEI
;
A
#
# COMPACT_ATOMS: atom_id res chain seq x y z
N MET A 1 10.42 -37.46 10.10
CA MET A 1 9.81 -36.69 9.00
C MET A 1 10.55 -35.35 8.99
N ASN A 2 10.93 -34.85 7.81
CA ASN A 2 11.45 -33.46 7.76
C ASN A 2 10.35 -32.49 8.19
N PRO A 3 10.68 -31.43 8.94
CA PRO A 3 9.68 -30.41 9.32
C PRO A 3 9.03 -29.84 8.06
N LYS A 4 7.73 -29.60 8.11
CA LYS A 4 7.05 -28.90 7.03
C LYS A 4 7.59 -27.47 6.95
N ARG A 5 7.76 -26.96 5.73
CA ARG A 5 8.29 -25.61 5.47
C ARG A 5 7.27 -24.78 4.74
N THR A 6 7.20 -23.51 5.07
CA THR A 6 6.35 -22.53 4.40
C THR A 6 7.10 -21.23 4.18
N TYR A 7 6.58 -20.38 3.28
CA TYR A 7 7.01 -18.99 3.11
C TYR A 7 6.10 -18.04 3.90
N PRO A 8 6.55 -16.87 4.33
CA PRO A 8 5.63 -15.79 4.63
C PRO A 8 4.89 -15.41 3.33
N ILE A 9 3.56 -15.47 3.36
CA ILE A 9 2.70 -15.25 2.19
C ILE A 9 1.90 -13.97 2.38
N VAL A 10 1.89 -13.11 1.37
CA VAL A 10 1.11 -11.87 1.31
C VAL A 10 0.22 -11.89 0.08
N LEU A 11 -1.06 -11.52 0.24
CA LEU A 11 -1.97 -11.27 -0.87
C LEU A 11 -2.00 -9.78 -1.20
N SER A 12 -1.70 -9.39 -2.43
CA SER A 12 -1.95 -8.05 -2.97
C SER A 12 -3.30 -8.03 -3.69
N ILE A 13 -4.18 -7.10 -3.30
CA ILE A 13 -5.46 -6.81 -3.96
C ILE A 13 -5.34 -5.42 -4.57
N ALA A 14 -5.07 -5.33 -5.88
CA ALA A 14 -4.83 -4.03 -6.52
C ALA A 14 -5.02 -4.10 -8.05
N GLY A 15 -4.96 -2.95 -8.69
CA GLY A 15 -4.93 -2.83 -10.14
C GLY A 15 -3.59 -3.26 -10.73
N SER A 16 -3.60 -3.65 -12.01
CA SER A 16 -2.43 -4.02 -12.79
C SER A 16 -1.92 -2.83 -13.59
N ASP A 17 -0.66 -2.45 -13.38
CA ASP A 17 0.06 -1.45 -14.16
C ASP A 17 0.88 -2.12 -15.26
N SER A 18 0.48 -1.93 -16.54
CA SER A 18 1.17 -2.53 -17.69
C SER A 18 2.61 -2.06 -17.86
N SER A 19 2.98 -0.88 -17.33
CA SER A 19 4.37 -0.42 -17.33
C SER A 19 5.24 -1.08 -16.25
N GLY A 20 4.61 -1.74 -15.29
CA GLY A 20 5.29 -2.51 -14.25
C GLY A 20 5.87 -1.69 -13.10
N GLY A 21 5.59 -0.38 -13.01
CA GLY A 21 6.15 0.51 -12.01
C GLY A 21 5.31 0.63 -10.74
N ALA A 22 4.00 0.37 -10.82
CA ALA A 22 3.04 0.47 -9.71
C ALA A 22 2.12 -0.76 -9.66
N GLY A 23 1.02 -0.68 -8.90
CA GLY A 23 0.01 -1.73 -8.79
C GLY A 23 0.59 -3.07 -8.34
N ILE A 24 -0.08 -4.16 -8.73
CA ILE A 24 0.37 -5.52 -8.37
C ILE A 24 1.80 -5.83 -8.82
N GLN A 25 2.28 -5.20 -9.89
CA GLN A 25 3.64 -5.41 -10.39
C GLN A 25 4.69 -4.84 -9.42
N ALA A 26 4.46 -3.64 -8.89
CA ALA A 26 5.31 -3.07 -7.84
C ALA A 26 5.23 -3.92 -6.56
N ASP A 27 4.01 -4.37 -6.21
CA ASP A 27 3.79 -5.18 -5.02
C ASP A 27 4.55 -6.51 -5.11
N LEU A 28 4.40 -7.27 -6.19
CA LEU A 28 5.10 -8.54 -6.40
C LEU A 28 6.63 -8.38 -6.45
N LYS A 29 7.12 -7.33 -7.15
CA LYS A 29 8.56 -7.03 -7.19
C LYS A 29 9.09 -6.75 -5.79
N THR A 30 8.35 -5.96 -4.98
CA THR A 30 8.71 -5.64 -3.61
C THR A 30 8.70 -6.88 -2.71
N PHE A 31 7.64 -7.70 -2.76
CA PHE A 31 7.57 -8.93 -1.99
C PHE A 31 8.73 -9.88 -2.33
N SER A 32 8.98 -10.09 -3.63
CA SER A 32 10.08 -10.94 -4.10
C SER A 32 11.44 -10.40 -3.66
N ALA A 33 11.66 -9.08 -3.78
CA ALA A 33 12.92 -8.46 -3.36
C ALA A 33 13.16 -8.55 -1.84
N LEU A 34 12.09 -8.60 -1.04
CA LEU A 34 12.15 -8.74 0.42
C LEU A 34 12.06 -10.19 0.92
N GLY A 35 12.05 -11.17 0.02
CA GLY A 35 12.05 -12.60 0.36
C GLY A 35 10.70 -13.11 0.89
N VAL A 36 9.58 -12.54 0.42
CA VAL A 36 8.21 -12.91 0.76
C VAL A 36 7.49 -13.44 -0.48
N TYR A 37 6.67 -14.47 -0.33
CA TYR A 37 5.84 -14.99 -1.42
C TYR A 37 4.62 -14.08 -1.63
N GLY A 38 4.50 -13.51 -2.82
CA GLY A 38 3.37 -12.64 -3.19
C GLY A 38 2.34 -13.38 -4.05
N ALA A 39 1.08 -13.36 -3.62
CA ALA A 39 -0.08 -13.72 -4.43
C ALA A 39 -0.88 -12.46 -4.79
N THR A 40 -1.78 -12.53 -5.78
CA THR A 40 -2.53 -11.36 -6.25
C THR A 40 -4.00 -11.65 -6.50
N ALA A 41 -4.85 -10.64 -6.26
CA ALA A 41 -6.20 -10.52 -6.80
C ALA A 41 -6.28 -9.18 -7.58
N ILE A 42 -6.52 -9.26 -8.87
CA ILE A 42 -6.49 -8.10 -9.78
C ILE A 42 -7.87 -7.42 -9.76
N THR A 43 -7.90 -6.11 -9.45
CA THR A 43 -9.13 -5.32 -9.40
C THR A 43 -9.43 -4.59 -10.71
N ALA A 44 -8.40 -4.21 -11.46
CA ALA A 44 -8.51 -3.56 -12.76
C ALA A 44 -7.25 -3.78 -13.58
N ILE A 45 -7.37 -3.74 -14.90
CA ILE A 45 -6.25 -3.70 -15.82
C ILE A 45 -6.14 -2.28 -16.36
N THR A 46 -4.93 -1.71 -16.40
CA THR A 46 -4.69 -0.41 -17.01
C THR A 46 -3.82 -0.52 -18.26
N ALA A 47 -4.13 0.28 -19.27
CA ALA A 47 -3.19 0.63 -20.32
C ALA A 47 -2.41 1.86 -19.83
N GLN A 48 -1.25 1.63 -19.28
CA GLN A 48 -0.48 2.64 -18.55
C GLN A 48 0.99 2.58 -18.97
N ASN A 49 1.64 3.74 -18.97
CA ASN A 49 3.09 3.88 -19.14
C ASN A 49 3.62 5.01 -18.26
N THR A 50 4.89 5.37 -18.40
CA THR A 50 5.52 6.42 -17.59
C THR A 50 4.93 7.82 -17.78
N ARG A 51 4.16 8.05 -18.83
CA ARG A 51 3.47 9.32 -19.10
C ARG A 51 2.10 9.40 -18.45
N GLY A 52 1.46 8.25 -18.14
CA GLY A 52 0.17 8.22 -17.46
C GLY A 52 -0.70 7.01 -17.82
N VAL A 53 -1.94 7.06 -17.31
CA VAL A 53 -2.99 6.07 -17.56
C VAL A 53 -3.79 6.49 -18.78
N HIS A 54 -3.80 5.66 -19.81
CA HIS A 54 -4.52 5.91 -21.07
C HIS A 54 -5.92 5.27 -21.08
N ALA A 55 -6.05 4.09 -20.43
CA ALA A 55 -7.31 3.38 -20.29
C ALA A 55 -7.31 2.50 -19.04
N GLN A 56 -8.49 2.22 -18.53
CA GLN A 56 -8.71 1.36 -17.37
C GLN A 56 -9.90 0.44 -17.65
N CYS A 57 -9.74 -0.84 -17.36
CA CYS A 57 -10.79 -1.86 -17.45
C CYS A 57 -10.95 -2.50 -16.05
N PRO A 58 -12.00 -2.15 -15.29
CA PRO A 58 -12.31 -2.82 -14.03
C PRO A 58 -12.61 -4.31 -14.27
N ILE A 59 -12.14 -5.17 -13.38
CA ILE A 59 -12.51 -6.59 -13.34
C ILE A 59 -13.93 -6.71 -12.73
N PRO A 60 -14.78 -7.62 -13.20
CA PRO A 60 -16.08 -7.86 -12.58
C PRO A 60 -15.94 -8.14 -11.07
N PRO A 61 -16.78 -7.54 -10.20
CA PRO A 61 -16.69 -7.68 -8.75
C PRO A 61 -16.69 -9.13 -8.28
N GLU A 62 -17.52 -9.99 -8.88
CA GLU A 62 -17.58 -11.42 -8.61
C GLU A 62 -16.25 -12.13 -8.90
N MET A 63 -15.56 -11.76 -9.96
CA MET A 63 -14.24 -12.33 -10.28
C MET A 63 -13.18 -11.86 -9.29
N VAL A 64 -13.26 -10.62 -8.79
CA VAL A 64 -12.35 -10.14 -7.73
C VAL A 64 -12.57 -10.93 -6.44
N TYR A 65 -13.83 -11.15 -6.07
CA TYR A 65 -14.21 -11.98 -4.93
C TYR A 65 -13.64 -13.41 -5.08
N ASP A 66 -13.83 -14.04 -6.24
CA ASP A 66 -13.37 -15.41 -6.51
C ASP A 66 -11.84 -15.53 -6.47
N GLN A 67 -11.10 -14.53 -6.98
CA GLN A 67 -9.63 -14.51 -6.88
C GLN A 67 -9.17 -14.46 -5.42
N ILE A 68 -9.82 -13.65 -4.58
CA ILE A 68 -9.47 -13.52 -3.16
C ILE A 68 -9.73 -14.85 -2.44
N THR A 69 -10.90 -15.43 -2.60
CA THR A 69 -11.27 -16.69 -1.94
C THR A 69 -10.37 -17.85 -2.38
N ALA A 70 -10.11 -17.97 -3.68
CA ALA A 70 -9.22 -19.02 -4.21
C ALA A 70 -7.80 -18.96 -3.60
N VAL A 71 -7.26 -17.75 -3.43
CA VAL A 71 -5.93 -17.55 -2.83
C VAL A 71 -5.96 -17.79 -1.31
N VAL A 72 -6.96 -17.24 -0.62
CA VAL A 72 -7.00 -17.31 0.84
C VAL A 72 -7.26 -18.74 1.33
N GLU A 73 -8.12 -19.49 0.64
CA GLU A 73 -8.48 -20.86 1.01
C GLU A 73 -7.38 -21.89 0.77
N ASP A 74 -6.45 -21.64 -0.16
CA ASP A 74 -5.37 -22.55 -0.50
C ASP A 74 -4.02 -22.11 0.12
N LEU A 75 -3.64 -20.85 -0.09
CA LEU A 75 -2.32 -20.34 0.31
C LEU A 75 -2.27 -19.83 1.75
N HIS A 76 -3.41 -19.53 2.37
CA HIS A 76 -3.53 -19.02 3.75
C HIS A 76 -2.61 -17.84 4.06
N PRO A 77 -2.64 -16.72 3.29
CA PRO A 77 -1.83 -15.56 3.59
C PRO A 77 -2.20 -14.99 4.97
N SER A 78 -1.22 -14.57 5.76
CA SER A 78 -1.47 -13.90 7.05
C SER A 78 -1.73 -12.41 6.89
N PHE A 79 -1.21 -11.82 5.82
CA PHE A 79 -1.30 -10.39 5.54
C PHE A 79 -1.85 -10.13 4.14
N VAL A 80 -2.63 -9.05 4.05
CA VAL A 80 -3.20 -8.54 2.79
C VAL A 80 -2.78 -7.09 2.62
N LYS A 81 -2.26 -6.74 1.45
CA LYS A 81 -2.10 -5.36 1.02
C LYS A 81 -3.23 -5.02 0.06
N ILE A 82 -3.98 -3.97 0.34
CA ILE A 82 -5.00 -3.43 -0.56
C ILE A 82 -4.45 -2.14 -1.18
N GLY A 83 -4.55 -2.02 -2.51
CA GLY A 83 -4.23 -0.80 -3.25
C GLY A 83 -5.44 -0.27 -4.03
N MET A 84 -5.26 -0.01 -5.33
CA MET A 84 -6.32 0.53 -6.20
C MET A 84 -7.52 -0.41 -6.34
N LEU A 85 -8.74 0.09 -6.09
CA LEU A 85 -10.00 -0.69 -6.13
C LEU A 85 -10.99 -0.27 -7.23
N SER A 86 -10.80 0.87 -7.89
CA SER A 86 -11.58 1.37 -9.02
C SER A 86 -13.00 1.88 -8.69
N ASN A 87 -13.94 1.03 -8.24
CA ASN A 87 -15.36 1.38 -8.08
C ASN A 87 -16.03 0.72 -6.86
N VAL A 88 -17.27 1.13 -6.58
CA VAL A 88 -18.08 0.66 -5.44
C VAL A 88 -18.25 -0.86 -5.43
N GLY A 89 -18.57 -1.47 -6.58
CA GLY A 89 -18.81 -2.91 -6.66
C GLY A 89 -17.58 -3.73 -6.23
N ILE A 90 -16.40 -3.31 -6.68
CA ILE A 90 -15.12 -3.96 -6.30
C ILE A 90 -14.82 -3.75 -4.82
N VAL A 91 -15.03 -2.54 -4.26
CA VAL A 91 -14.83 -2.30 -2.81
C VAL A 91 -15.73 -3.21 -1.97
N LEU A 92 -17.00 -3.36 -2.35
CA LEU A 92 -17.94 -4.24 -1.66
C LEU A 92 -17.53 -5.72 -1.77
N ALA A 93 -17.14 -6.19 -2.96
CA ALA A 93 -16.68 -7.56 -3.16
C ALA A 93 -15.42 -7.88 -2.33
N VAL A 94 -14.45 -6.97 -2.29
CA VAL A 94 -13.24 -7.10 -1.46
C VAL A 94 -13.59 -7.15 0.03
N ALA A 95 -14.45 -6.24 0.50
CA ALA A 95 -14.86 -6.21 1.91
C ALA A 95 -15.63 -7.49 2.30
N GLU A 96 -16.54 -7.97 1.45
CA GLU A 96 -17.29 -9.20 1.66
C GLU A 96 -16.35 -10.41 1.72
N ALA A 97 -15.45 -10.56 0.74
CA ALA A 97 -14.51 -11.68 0.71
C ALA A 97 -13.63 -11.70 1.98
N LEU A 98 -13.02 -10.57 2.34
CA LEU A 98 -12.10 -10.49 3.47
C LEU A 98 -12.80 -10.61 4.83
N SER A 99 -14.08 -10.24 4.94
CA SER A 99 -14.83 -10.35 6.21
C SER A 99 -14.98 -11.78 6.74
N LYS A 100 -14.78 -12.78 5.89
CA LYS A 100 -14.90 -14.20 6.22
C LYS A 100 -13.65 -14.79 6.87
N TYR A 101 -12.54 -14.04 6.88
CA TYR A 101 -11.23 -14.52 7.31
C TYR A 101 -10.59 -13.57 8.33
N SER A 102 -9.76 -14.12 9.20
CA SER A 102 -8.97 -13.33 10.16
C SER A 102 -7.62 -12.96 9.53
N LEU A 103 -7.58 -11.85 8.80
CA LEU A 103 -6.42 -11.38 8.06
C LEU A 103 -5.96 -10.01 8.55
N SER A 104 -4.65 -9.79 8.58
CA SER A 104 -4.07 -8.47 8.87
C SER A 104 -3.99 -7.64 7.59
N ILE A 105 -4.69 -6.49 7.54
CA ILE A 105 -4.87 -5.70 6.33
C ILE A 105 -4.07 -4.40 6.41
N VAL A 106 -3.20 -4.16 5.42
CA VAL A 106 -2.59 -2.87 5.13
C VAL A 106 -3.33 -2.25 3.94
N LEU A 107 -4.02 -1.14 4.18
CA LEU A 107 -4.82 -0.43 3.18
C LEU A 107 -4.07 0.81 2.69
N ASP A 108 -3.62 0.80 1.44
CA ASP A 108 -3.15 1.98 0.72
C ASP A 108 -4.34 2.57 -0.06
N PRO A 109 -4.94 3.69 0.40
CA PRO A 109 -6.20 4.18 -0.16
C PRO A 109 -5.97 4.96 -1.46
N VAL A 110 -5.44 4.29 -2.47
CA VAL A 110 -5.06 4.90 -3.75
C VAL A 110 -6.27 5.50 -4.46
N MET A 111 -6.31 6.83 -4.56
CA MET A 111 -7.40 7.57 -5.21
C MET A 111 -7.01 8.13 -6.58
N VAL A 112 -5.73 8.52 -6.72
CA VAL A 112 -5.20 9.19 -7.91
C VAL A 112 -3.83 8.60 -8.24
N SER A 113 -3.55 8.42 -9.52
CA SER A 113 -2.21 7.99 -9.99
C SER A 113 -1.17 9.10 -9.83
N SER A 114 0.11 8.77 -9.89
CA SER A 114 1.21 9.74 -9.90
C SER A 114 1.12 10.74 -11.06
N SER A 115 0.39 10.41 -12.12
CA SER A 115 0.13 11.28 -13.28
C SER A 115 -1.16 12.11 -13.17
N GLY A 116 -1.86 12.08 -12.01
CA GLY A 116 -3.09 12.84 -11.78
C GLY A 116 -4.38 12.19 -12.28
N HIS A 117 -4.33 10.96 -12.82
CA HIS A 117 -5.54 10.27 -13.27
C HIS A 117 -6.31 9.68 -12.06
N ARG A 118 -7.64 9.91 -12.01
CA ARG A 118 -8.50 9.35 -10.96
C ARG A 118 -8.62 7.83 -11.11
N LEU A 119 -8.25 7.11 -10.08
CA LEU A 119 -8.24 5.65 -10.03
C LEU A 119 -9.39 5.07 -9.18
N LEU A 120 -9.96 5.85 -8.27
CA LEU A 120 -11.09 5.48 -7.43
C LEU A 120 -12.24 6.47 -7.66
N SER A 121 -13.46 5.98 -7.88
CA SER A 121 -14.63 6.85 -8.02
C SER A 121 -14.95 7.57 -6.70
N VAL A 122 -15.62 8.73 -6.77
CA VAL A 122 -15.94 9.51 -5.57
C VAL A 122 -16.84 8.73 -4.62
N GLU A 123 -17.84 8.06 -5.17
CA GLU A 123 -18.81 7.25 -4.43
C GLU A 123 -18.11 6.07 -3.72
N ALA A 124 -17.06 5.52 -4.33
CA ALA A 124 -16.30 4.42 -3.76
C ALA A 124 -15.46 4.85 -2.54
N GLN A 125 -15.06 6.13 -2.44
CA GLN A 125 -14.30 6.62 -1.28
C GLN A 125 -15.09 6.48 0.03
N ASP A 126 -16.39 6.78 0.02
CA ASP A 126 -17.23 6.62 1.20
C ASP A 126 -17.43 5.15 1.58
N ILE A 127 -17.51 4.26 0.59
CA ILE A 127 -17.61 2.82 0.84
C ILE A 127 -16.29 2.27 1.41
N VAL A 128 -15.13 2.75 0.94
CA VAL A 128 -13.82 2.41 1.54
C VAL A 128 -13.79 2.81 3.01
N LYS A 129 -14.22 4.03 3.36
CA LYS A 129 -14.32 4.48 4.76
C LYS A 129 -15.23 3.60 5.60
N GLN A 130 -16.38 3.22 5.08
CA GLN A 130 -17.38 2.46 5.83
C GLN A 130 -17.05 0.97 5.97
N LYS A 131 -16.43 0.37 4.95
CA LYS A 131 -16.27 -1.09 4.84
C LYS A 131 -14.85 -1.58 5.06
N LEU A 132 -13.83 -0.91 4.51
CA LEU A 132 -12.47 -1.39 4.55
C LEU A 132 -11.64 -0.75 5.67
N LEU A 133 -11.87 0.54 5.97
CA LEU A 133 -11.12 1.24 6.99
C LEU A 133 -11.24 0.56 8.38
N PRO A 134 -12.44 0.11 8.85
CA PRO A 134 -12.54 -0.59 10.13
C PRO A 134 -11.86 -1.96 10.16
N MET A 135 -11.59 -2.56 9.00
CA MET A 135 -10.89 -3.83 8.89
C MET A 135 -9.35 -3.65 8.86
N ALA A 136 -8.88 -2.43 8.58
CA ALA A 136 -7.47 -2.17 8.37
C ALA A 136 -6.67 -2.15 9.69
N MET A 137 -5.59 -2.93 9.72
CA MET A 137 -4.56 -2.86 10.76
C MET A 137 -3.74 -1.56 10.62
N LEU A 138 -3.49 -1.14 9.38
CA LEU A 138 -2.77 0.08 9.03
C LEU A 138 -3.37 0.66 7.76
N ILE A 139 -3.58 1.97 7.73
CA ILE A 139 -3.84 2.71 6.49
C ILE A 139 -2.66 3.64 6.19
N THR A 140 -2.34 3.83 4.89
CA THR A 140 -1.16 4.57 4.45
C THR A 140 -1.52 5.72 3.49
N PRO A 141 -2.38 6.68 3.90
CA PRO A 141 -2.74 7.80 3.05
C PRO A 141 -1.57 8.78 2.87
N ASN A 142 -1.49 9.41 1.69
CA ASN A 142 -0.76 10.67 1.52
C ASN A 142 -1.62 11.85 1.97
N LEU A 143 -1.08 13.09 1.94
CA LEU A 143 -1.81 14.29 2.35
C LEU A 143 -3.13 14.48 1.56
N PRO A 144 -3.16 14.47 0.20
CA PRO A 144 -4.40 14.57 -0.55
C PRO A 144 -5.42 13.44 -0.26
N GLU A 145 -4.95 12.21 -0.07
CA GLU A 145 -5.81 11.07 0.28
C GLU A 145 -6.42 11.24 1.67
N MET A 146 -5.63 11.71 2.63
CA MET A 146 -6.12 11.95 4.00
C MET A 146 -7.12 13.11 4.05
N GLU A 147 -6.90 14.20 3.29
CA GLU A 147 -7.88 15.28 3.13
C GLU A 147 -9.18 14.77 2.50
N ALA A 148 -9.10 13.95 1.46
CA ALA A 148 -10.27 13.35 0.82
C ALA A 148 -11.04 12.41 1.75
N LEU A 149 -10.35 11.63 2.59
CA LEU A 149 -10.97 10.72 3.55
C LEU A 149 -11.65 11.44 4.71
N THR A 150 -11.10 12.58 5.15
CA THR A 150 -11.55 13.26 6.38
C THR A 150 -12.34 14.53 6.12
N GLY A 151 -12.13 15.18 4.97
CA GLY A 151 -12.66 16.52 4.69
C GLY A 151 -12.00 17.62 5.53
N LEU A 152 -10.87 17.35 6.19
CA LEU A 152 -10.16 18.26 7.08
C LEU A 152 -8.88 18.80 6.42
N PRO A 153 -8.48 20.07 6.70
CA PRO A 153 -7.19 20.59 6.25
C PRO A 153 -6.04 19.93 6.99
N LEU A 154 -4.84 19.87 6.36
CA LEU A 154 -3.65 19.19 6.89
C LEU A 154 -2.40 20.09 6.89
N SER A 155 -2.57 21.40 6.98
CA SER A 155 -1.46 22.37 6.90
C SER A 155 -0.57 22.38 8.14
N THR A 156 -1.14 22.11 9.31
CA THR A 156 -0.42 22.09 10.59
C THR A 156 -0.36 20.68 11.18
N TYR A 157 0.59 20.46 12.08
CA TYR A 157 0.65 19.17 12.81
C TYR A 157 -0.64 18.88 13.58
N GLY A 158 -1.23 19.87 14.26
CA GLY A 158 -2.48 19.68 14.99
C GLY A 158 -3.67 19.32 14.09
N GLU A 159 -3.71 19.83 12.87
CA GLU A 159 -4.71 19.42 11.87
C GLU A 159 -4.49 17.98 11.41
N LYS A 160 -3.24 17.58 11.17
CA LYS A 160 -2.88 16.19 10.84
C LYS A 160 -3.28 15.22 11.96
N GLU A 161 -3.01 15.58 13.22
CA GLU A 161 -3.40 14.79 14.40
C GLU A 161 -4.93 14.70 14.53
N LYS A 162 -5.67 15.80 14.32
CA LYS A 162 -7.13 15.81 14.33
C LYS A 162 -7.72 14.92 13.22
N ALA A 163 -7.16 14.96 12.03
CA ALA A 163 -7.57 14.10 10.92
C ALA A 163 -7.24 12.62 11.19
N ALA A 164 -6.08 12.33 11.79
CA ALA A 164 -5.73 11.00 12.23
C ALA A 164 -6.72 10.47 13.29
N LYS A 165 -7.07 11.32 14.28
CA LYS A 165 -8.08 10.98 15.29
C LYS A 165 -9.42 10.62 14.65
N TYR A 166 -9.88 11.39 13.67
CA TYR A 166 -11.12 11.11 12.96
C TYR A 166 -11.12 9.71 12.32
N LEU A 167 -10.01 9.31 11.67
CA LEU A 167 -9.91 7.99 11.05
C LEU A 167 -9.74 6.86 12.08
N LEU A 168 -9.03 7.10 13.19
CA LEU A 168 -8.94 6.14 14.31
C LEU A 168 -10.31 5.92 14.95
N ASP A 169 -11.07 6.98 15.21
CA ASP A 169 -12.43 6.91 15.75
C ASP A 169 -13.40 6.21 14.76
N SER A 170 -13.10 6.25 13.46
CA SER A 170 -13.84 5.53 12.40
C SER A 170 -13.46 4.06 12.28
N GLY A 171 -12.55 3.55 13.12
CA GLY A 171 -12.23 2.14 13.25
C GLY A 171 -10.86 1.70 12.73
N ALA A 172 -10.07 2.57 12.08
CA ALA A 172 -8.68 2.25 11.74
C ALA A 172 -7.86 1.99 13.01
N LYS A 173 -6.95 1.00 12.98
CA LYS A 173 -6.11 0.71 14.16
C LYS A 173 -4.84 1.56 14.21
N ALA A 174 -4.29 1.90 13.03
CA ALA A 174 -3.13 2.77 12.88
C ALA A 174 -3.17 3.52 11.55
N ILE A 175 -2.54 4.69 11.48
CA ILE A 175 -2.49 5.53 10.29
C ILE A 175 -1.05 5.96 10.07
N LEU A 176 -0.49 5.66 8.90
CA LEU A 176 0.78 6.19 8.44
C LEU A 176 0.51 7.31 7.41
N LEU A 177 0.52 8.55 7.86
CA LEU A 177 0.42 9.71 6.98
C LEU A 177 1.74 9.91 6.24
N LYS A 178 1.74 9.74 4.91
CA LYS A 178 2.92 9.86 4.06
C LYS A 178 3.26 11.33 3.79
N GLY A 179 4.47 11.77 4.15
CA GLY A 179 4.97 13.15 3.95
C GLY A 179 5.68 13.38 2.61
N GLY A 180 5.60 12.46 1.66
CA GLY A 180 6.28 12.56 0.37
C GLY A 180 5.95 13.79 -0.47
N HIS A 181 4.78 14.43 -0.25
CA HIS A 181 4.32 15.65 -0.92
C HIS A 181 4.75 16.95 -0.23
N GLU A 182 5.35 16.88 0.96
CA GLU A 182 5.84 18.07 1.64
C GLU A 182 7.09 18.63 0.95
N GLU A 183 7.27 19.95 0.97
CA GLU A 183 8.48 20.60 0.48
C GLU A 183 9.66 20.37 1.43
N GLY A 184 10.90 20.47 0.92
CA GLY A 184 12.12 20.38 1.72
C GLY A 184 13.00 19.16 1.42
N SER A 185 14.17 19.18 2.04
CA SER A 185 15.21 18.14 1.87
C SER A 185 14.98 16.87 2.68
N VAL A 186 14.00 16.87 3.58
CA VAL A 186 13.63 15.73 4.43
C VAL A 186 12.15 15.41 4.21
N LYS A 187 11.85 14.13 4.02
CA LYS A 187 10.48 13.60 3.88
C LYS A 187 10.12 12.80 5.12
N THR A 188 9.10 13.24 5.85
CA THR A 188 8.70 12.64 7.13
C THR A 188 7.32 12.03 7.04
N ASP A 189 7.22 10.73 7.30
CA ASP A 189 5.95 10.03 7.48
C ASP A 189 5.64 9.99 8.97
N ILE A 190 4.35 10.10 9.33
CA ILE A 190 3.89 10.15 10.71
C ILE A 190 2.96 8.97 10.97
N LEU A 191 3.35 8.06 11.85
CA LEU A 191 2.48 7.01 12.35
C LEU A 191 1.66 7.53 13.53
N PHE A 192 0.35 7.43 13.44
CA PHE A 192 -0.60 7.71 14.52
C PHE A 192 -1.27 6.42 14.99
N THR A 193 -1.34 6.23 16.31
CA THR A 193 -2.02 5.11 16.96
C THR A 193 -2.83 5.59 18.16
N SER A 194 -3.88 4.87 18.53
CA SER A 194 -4.64 5.15 19.74
C SER A 194 -3.90 4.64 20.98
N SER A 195 -4.00 5.40 22.07
CA SER A 195 -3.58 4.96 23.42
C SER A 195 -4.67 5.34 24.45
N PRO A 196 -4.62 4.80 25.68
CA PRO A 196 -5.54 5.20 26.75
C PRO A 196 -5.51 6.70 27.05
N ASP A 197 -4.35 7.35 26.87
CA ASP A 197 -4.14 8.77 27.17
C ASP A 197 -4.36 9.69 25.95
N GLY A 198 -4.77 9.15 24.79
CA GLY A 198 -5.00 9.91 23.57
C GLY A 198 -4.35 9.28 22.33
N ILE A 199 -3.74 10.11 21.48
CA ILE A 199 -3.05 9.68 20.28
C ILE A 199 -1.54 9.68 20.52
N LEU A 200 -0.89 8.59 20.15
CA LEU A 200 0.57 8.53 20.05
C LEU A 200 1.00 8.76 18.60
N SER A 201 2.11 9.45 18.43
CA SER A 201 2.72 9.62 17.12
C SER A 201 4.20 9.23 17.12
N SER A 202 4.66 8.68 15.99
CA SER A 202 6.06 8.36 15.72
C SER A 202 6.44 8.87 14.35
N LEU A 203 7.63 9.47 14.24
CA LEU A 203 8.13 10.09 13.01
C LEU A 203 9.14 9.18 12.31
N PHE A 204 9.01 9.05 10.99
CA PHE A 204 9.94 8.28 10.15
C PHE A 204 10.43 9.21 9.03
N SER A 205 11.68 9.65 9.12
CA SER A 205 12.26 10.62 8.21
C SER A 205 13.32 10.00 7.31
N SER A 206 13.41 10.51 6.07
CA SER A 206 14.48 10.21 5.13
C SER A 206 14.84 11.44 4.32
N GLU A 207 16.06 11.48 3.77
CA GLU A 207 16.44 12.52 2.84
C GLU A 207 15.61 12.45 1.55
N SER A 208 15.28 13.61 1.00
CA SER A 208 14.66 13.73 -0.31
C SER A 208 15.69 13.46 -1.40
N ILE A 209 15.39 12.55 -2.31
CA ILE A 209 16.26 12.21 -3.44
C ILE A 209 15.71 12.94 -4.66
N PRO A 210 16.47 13.87 -5.26
CA PRO A 210 16.01 14.62 -6.41
C PRO A 210 16.00 13.73 -7.66
N THR A 211 14.82 13.26 -8.04
CA THR A 211 14.62 12.45 -9.25
C THR A 211 13.17 12.56 -9.71
N ARG A 212 12.94 12.31 -11.02
CA ARG A 212 11.60 12.09 -11.58
C ARG A 212 11.13 10.63 -11.51
N ASN A 213 12.01 9.70 -11.09
CA ASN A 213 11.73 8.26 -11.03
C ASN A 213 11.04 7.90 -9.70
N ILE A 214 9.79 8.37 -9.55
CA ILE A 214 8.97 8.22 -8.34
C ILE A 214 7.70 7.38 -8.57
N HIS A 215 7.51 6.85 -9.80
CA HIS A 215 6.34 6.05 -10.11
C HIS A 215 6.31 4.77 -9.28
N GLY A 216 5.18 4.57 -8.58
CA GLY A 216 4.95 3.43 -7.70
C GLY A 216 5.55 3.50 -6.29
N THR A 217 6.10 4.64 -5.87
CA THR A 217 6.67 4.81 -4.51
C THR A 217 5.68 4.49 -3.40
N GLY A 218 4.40 4.93 -3.52
CA GLY A 218 3.35 4.63 -2.54
C GLY A 218 3.05 3.12 -2.46
N CYS A 219 2.81 2.48 -3.61
CA CYS A 219 2.59 1.03 -3.67
C CYS A 219 3.78 0.25 -3.13
N THR A 220 5.01 0.67 -3.45
CA THR A 220 6.24 0.03 -2.96
C THR A 220 6.38 0.17 -1.45
N LEU A 221 6.11 1.35 -0.88
CA LEU A 221 6.18 1.57 0.57
C LEU A 221 5.16 0.69 1.31
N SER A 222 3.88 0.73 0.90
CA SER A 222 2.82 -0.05 1.55
C SER A 222 3.06 -1.56 1.42
N SER A 223 3.60 -2.03 0.30
CA SER A 223 3.98 -3.42 0.09
C SER A 223 5.20 -3.84 0.91
N ALA A 224 6.21 -2.98 1.02
CA ALA A 224 7.37 -3.24 1.88
C ALA A 224 6.97 -3.34 3.37
N ILE A 225 6.10 -2.44 3.85
CA ILE A 225 5.54 -2.54 5.21
C ILE A 225 4.84 -3.89 5.39
N THR A 226 3.98 -4.27 4.45
CA THR A 226 3.24 -5.54 4.53
C THR A 226 4.17 -6.75 4.54
N ALA A 227 5.23 -6.72 3.71
CA ALA A 227 6.24 -7.77 3.67
C ALA A 227 7.00 -7.90 5.00
N TYR A 228 7.43 -6.79 5.59
CA TYR A 228 8.14 -6.82 6.87
C TYR A 228 7.24 -7.25 8.04
N LEU A 229 5.96 -6.85 8.05
CA LEU A 229 4.98 -7.37 9.00
C LEU A 229 4.79 -8.88 8.86
N ALA A 230 4.69 -9.38 7.62
CA ALA A 230 4.58 -10.82 7.35
C ALA A 230 5.83 -11.61 7.77
N LYS A 231 6.98 -10.95 7.85
CA LYS A 231 8.24 -11.52 8.38
C LYS A 231 8.34 -11.43 9.90
N GLY A 232 7.33 -10.88 10.60
CA GLY A 232 7.23 -10.84 12.05
C GLY A 232 7.78 -9.58 12.72
N LEU A 233 8.12 -8.53 11.97
CA LEU A 233 8.52 -7.25 12.56
C LEU A 233 7.31 -6.55 13.21
N SER A 234 7.54 -5.80 14.28
CA SER A 234 6.55 -4.88 14.84
C SER A 234 6.17 -3.78 13.83
N MET A 235 5.05 -3.11 14.05
CA MET A 235 4.56 -2.03 13.18
C MET A 235 5.63 -0.93 12.98
N ALA A 236 6.26 -0.47 14.04
CA ALA A 236 7.27 0.59 13.96
C ALA A 236 8.54 0.13 13.22
N GLU A 237 9.01 -1.09 13.50
CA GLU A 237 10.16 -1.69 12.81
C GLU A 237 9.87 -1.91 11.32
N ALA A 238 8.67 -2.41 10.98
CA ALA A 238 8.26 -2.63 9.61
C ALA A 238 8.19 -1.32 8.80
N ILE A 239 7.67 -0.24 9.41
CA ILE A 239 7.63 1.09 8.78
C ILE A 239 9.05 1.64 8.59
N ALA A 240 9.90 1.56 9.61
CA ALA A 240 11.28 2.04 9.53
C ALA A 240 12.08 1.29 8.44
N ALA A 241 11.97 -0.04 8.40
CA ALA A 241 12.62 -0.87 7.40
C ALA A 241 12.08 -0.58 5.97
N ALA A 242 10.76 -0.42 5.82
CA ALA A 242 10.13 -0.07 4.55
C ALA A 242 10.54 1.33 4.06
N LYS A 243 10.65 2.31 4.98
CA LYS A 243 11.14 3.66 4.67
C LYS A 243 12.59 3.63 4.17
N SER A 244 13.45 2.84 4.79
CA SER A 244 14.82 2.62 4.31
C SER A 244 14.82 1.95 2.94
N TYR A 245 14.05 0.87 2.75
CA TYR A 245 13.97 0.15 1.48
C TYR A 245 13.52 1.05 0.33
N ILE A 246 12.42 1.83 0.50
CA ILE A 246 11.95 2.71 -0.57
C ILE A 246 12.95 3.83 -0.88
N SER A 247 13.63 4.38 0.12
CA SER A 247 14.65 5.40 -0.09
C SER A 247 15.83 4.86 -0.92
N GLU A 248 16.30 3.64 -0.64
CA GLU A 248 17.36 2.99 -1.43
C GLU A 248 16.87 2.61 -2.84
N ALA A 249 15.61 2.13 -2.97
CA ALA A 249 15.03 1.83 -4.28
C ALA A 249 14.91 3.07 -5.18
N ILE A 250 14.55 4.23 -4.59
CA ILE A 250 14.56 5.53 -5.29
C ILE A 250 15.99 5.91 -5.67
N ARG A 251 16.95 5.82 -4.73
CA ARG A 251 18.36 6.19 -4.97
C ARG A 251 18.99 5.35 -6.08
N ALA A 252 18.76 4.04 -6.05
CA ALA A 252 19.29 3.10 -7.03
C ALA A 252 18.63 3.21 -8.42
N GLY A 253 17.49 3.87 -8.52
CA GLY A 253 16.80 4.14 -9.79
C GLY A 253 16.86 5.60 -10.22
N ALA A 254 17.51 6.49 -9.45
CA ALA A 254 17.38 7.93 -9.59
C ALA A 254 17.86 8.48 -10.95
N ASP A 255 18.91 7.93 -11.51
CA ASP A 255 19.55 8.32 -12.78
C ASP A 255 19.25 7.36 -13.93
N ILE A 256 18.40 6.35 -13.71
CA ILE A 256 18.05 5.36 -14.74
C ILE A 256 16.93 5.89 -15.63
N GLU A 257 17.18 5.96 -16.92
CA GLU A 257 16.15 6.34 -17.89
C GLU A 257 15.26 5.13 -18.21
N THR A 258 13.99 5.21 -17.76
CA THR A 258 12.98 4.21 -18.07
C THR A 258 11.72 4.92 -18.57
N GLY A 259 11.56 4.94 -19.89
CA GLY A 259 10.49 5.67 -20.55
C GLY A 259 10.68 7.19 -20.53
N GLN A 260 9.68 7.94 -20.99
CA GLN A 260 9.79 9.39 -21.25
C GLN A 260 9.08 10.26 -20.20
N GLY A 261 8.38 9.65 -19.23
CA GLY A 261 7.66 10.32 -18.14
C GLY A 261 8.29 10.07 -16.78
N PHE A 262 7.44 9.87 -15.77
CA PHE A 262 7.88 9.48 -14.43
C PHE A 262 8.32 8.02 -14.43
N GLY A 263 9.63 7.78 -14.30
CA GLY A 263 10.19 6.43 -14.25
C GLY A 263 9.88 5.71 -12.94
N PRO A 264 9.96 4.37 -12.93
CA PRO A 264 9.76 3.56 -11.72
C PRO A 264 11.00 3.60 -10.81
N VAL A 265 10.80 3.24 -9.55
CA VAL A 265 11.90 2.94 -8.63
C VAL A 265 12.58 1.61 -8.99
N ASN A 266 13.81 1.39 -8.53
CA ASN A 266 14.50 0.11 -8.69
C ASN A 266 14.13 -0.85 -7.53
N HIS A 267 13.03 -1.61 -7.66
CA HIS A 267 12.59 -2.54 -6.64
C HIS A 267 13.61 -3.64 -6.33
N GLY A 268 14.43 -4.03 -7.31
CA GLY A 268 15.38 -5.14 -7.23
C GLY A 268 16.80 -4.73 -6.89
N PHE A 269 17.05 -3.55 -6.31
CA PHE A 269 18.39 -3.03 -6.05
C PHE A 269 19.22 -3.90 -5.10
N ASN A 270 18.59 -4.62 -4.17
CA ASN A 270 19.25 -5.50 -3.21
C ASN A 270 18.31 -6.66 -2.80
N PRO A 271 18.07 -7.65 -3.67
CA PRO A 271 17.09 -8.69 -3.41
C PRO A 271 17.57 -9.68 -2.34
N LEU A 272 16.69 -9.99 -1.40
CA LEU A 272 16.91 -10.97 -0.35
C LEU A 272 16.51 -12.37 -0.81
N LYS A 273 17.10 -13.40 -0.21
CA LYS A 273 16.63 -14.78 -0.39
C LYS A 273 15.21 -14.93 0.21
N MET A 274 14.40 -15.77 -0.42
CA MET A 274 13.08 -16.14 0.10
C MET A 274 13.21 -16.69 1.52
N GLN A 275 12.47 -16.09 2.47
CA GLN A 275 12.42 -16.57 3.85
C GLN A 275 11.67 -17.91 3.88
N VAL A 276 12.18 -18.85 4.66
CA VAL A 276 11.55 -20.17 4.88
C VAL A 276 11.30 -20.32 6.38
N ASN A 277 10.05 -20.58 6.72
CA ASN A 277 9.63 -20.86 8.10
C ASN A 277 9.40 -22.37 8.27
N GLU A 278 9.75 -22.93 9.43
CA GLU A 278 9.39 -24.30 9.83
C GLU A 278 8.05 -24.28 10.58
N ILE A 279 7.15 -25.22 10.26
CA ILE A 279 5.82 -25.39 10.86
C ILE A 279 5.63 -26.80 11.43
#